data_ac7d20a8bbe97184ff20d31fd6b96a50
#
_entry.id   ac7d20a8bbe97184ff20d31fd6b96a50
#
_cell.length_a   1.000
_cell.length_b   1.000
_cell.length_c   1.000
_cell.angle_alpha   90.00
_cell.angle_beta   90.00
_cell.angle_gamma   90.00
#
_symmetry.space_group_name_H-M   'P 1'
#
loop_
_entity.id
_entity.type
_entity.pdbx_description
1 polymer ?
#
loop_
_entity_poly.entity_id
_entity_poly.type
_entity_poly.pdbx_seq_one_letter_code
_entity_poly.pdbx_strand_id
1 'polypeptide(L)'
;MMAAKWLKDFSRADFLRSVGLYVTRDRLVFVRMRKNVLNVSLLEQQTEELPLGENQQAISELTGWIAEDVREIALKAENDSHERAIRQAILSLLPHFRAGRDPVFICVPQEQAVVQQLFFPQAAEANLQQVLEYEIERQLPFRREDIYYDYLPIGKKGDKIALYLFAIPKKSLAGLIDLLGSFGIKPSGVETTVTALANYFLFCKGEVSETATVVGSHDQTWEMIGLQSNVNGWNPSHNLLYSHWFPASDWAQGTGRELLYERLSQPSTHYKWGELGESFRSVNSKFLEYQDLLAIGNERLKGSDPILDANVLPAIGAALRGVREAYFTTNFLRHEGADHSRGKALSIVNAVLVGLLFVGLIGWGVSYPIKDELRLRQLQKENQKLEPSVGVLRREETQLQKARKEATFLSDLGRRRGEVLRVLDELSRIVPTNAYLSNLRYRAGVLEIQGNAENASALIPLLERSPVFENVNFNAPSNRGRDNRETFSLKADLEKPKATPTKQP
;
A
#
# COMPACT_ATOMS: atom_id res chain seq x y z
N MET A 1 -6.75 -22.57 -12.12
CA MET A 1 -6.18 -22.42 -13.48
C MET A 1 -6.56 -21.09 -14.14
N MET A 2 -7.82 -20.62 -14.11
CA MET A 2 -8.24 -19.32 -14.67
C MET A 2 -7.59 -18.09 -13.98
N ALA A 3 -7.47 -18.07 -12.66
CA ALA A 3 -6.84 -16.96 -11.93
C ALA A 3 -5.35 -16.76 -12.29
N ALA A 4 -4.62 -17.84 -12.50
CA ALA A 4 -3.21 -17.78 -12.91
C ALA A 4 -3.03 -17.25 -14.34
N LYS A 5 -3.98 -17.57 -15.25
CA LYS A 5 -3.99 -17.05 -16.61
C LYS A 5 -4.33 -15.55 -16.61
N TRP A 6 -5.33 -15.14 -15.85
CA TRP A 6 -5.71 -13.73 -15.70
C TRP A 6 -4.59 -12.86 -15.10
N LEU A 7 -3.91 -13.36 -14.05
CA LEU A 7 -2.73 -12.69 -13.47
C LEU A 7 -1.59 -12.53 -14.48
N LYS A 8 -1.38 -13.55 -15.35
CA LYS A 8 -0.36 -13.51 -16.38
C LYS A 8 -0.73 -12.56 -17.53
N ASP A 9 -2.00 -12.50 -17.89
CA ASP A 9 -2.50 -11.55 -18.91
C ASP A 9 -2.50 -10.12 -18.35
N PHE A 10 -2.87 -9.91 -17.07
CA PHE A 10 -2.80 -8.62 -16.39
C PHE A 10 -1.36 -8.12 -16.22
N SER A 11 -0.40 -9.02 -15.91
CA SER A 11 1.02 -8.65 -15.82
C SER A 11 1.63 -8.26 -17.16
N ARG A 12 1.00 -8.67 -18.29
CA ARG A 12 1.40 -8.30 -19.65
C ARG A 12 0.69 -7.05 -20.19
N ALA A 13 -0.32 -6.54 -19.49
CA ALA A 13 -1.01 -5.33 -19.89
C ALA A 13 -0.04 -4.14 -19.88
N ASP A 14 0.00 -3.39 -20.98
CA ASP A 14 0.84 -2.21 -21.14
C ASP A 14 0.16 -1.04 -20.42
N PHE A 15 0.71 -0.62 -19.28
CA PHE A 15 0.17 0.49 -18.51
C PHE A 15 0.66 1.84 -19.01
N LEU A 16 1.94 1.92 -19.36
CA LEU A 16 2.57 3.14 -19.82
C LEU A 16 3.50 2.82 -20.98
N ARG A 17 3.49 3.70 -21.97
CA ARG A 17 4.45 3.71 -23.08
C ARG A 17 5.08 5.07 -23.18
N SER A 18 6.25 5.15 -23.77
CA SER A 18 6.98 6.39 -24.00
C SER A 18 7.92 6.26 -25.18
N VAL A 19 8.13 7.35 -25.86
CA VAL A 19 9.08 7.49 -26.95
C VAL A 19 10.20 8.44 -26.53
N GLY A 20 11.43 8.05 -26.78
CA GLY A 20 12.62 8.89 -26.70
C GLY A 20 13.19 9.13 -28.08
N LEU A 21 13.48 10.38 -28.39
CA LEU A 21 14.19 10.79 -29.57
C LEU A 21 15.52 11.42 -29.16
N TYR A 22 16.62 10.92 -29.66
CA TYR A 22 17.92 11.55 -29.51
C TYR A 22 18.37 12.07 -30.88
N VAL A 23 18.57 13.36 -30.93
CA VAL A 23 18.84 14.09 -32.20
C VAL A 23 20.22 14.69 -32.10
N THR A 24 21.12 14.23 -32.96
CA THR A 24 22.48 14.77 -33.15
C THR A 24 22.62 15.36 -34.57
N ARG A 25 23.80 15.80 -34.92
CA ARG A 25 24.07 16.30 -36.27
C ARG A 25 24.07 15.21 -37.32
N ASP A 26 24.51 14.00 -36.95
CA ASP A 26 24.74 12.88 -37.88
C ASP A 26 23.68 11.79 -37.78
N ARG A 27 22.85 11.81 -36.78
CA ARG A 27 21.86 10.75 -36.57
C ARG A 27 20.60 11.18 -35.80
N LEU A 28 19.53 10.44 -36.05
CA LEU A 28 18.29 10.48 -35.30
C LEU A 28 18.05 9.10 -34.72
N VAL A 29 18.03 8.99 -33.40
CA VAL A 29 17.77 7.75 -32.67
C VAL A 29 16.37 7.77 -32.09
N PHE A 30 15.60 6.75 -32.42
CA PHE A 30 14.25 6.51 -31.93
C PHE A 30 14.24 5.32 -30.99
N VAL A 31 13.59 5.48 -29.83
CA VAL A 31 13.39 4.43 -28.86
C VAL A 31 11.94 4.44 -28.38
N ARG A 32 11.33 3.27 -28.34
CA ARG A 32 10.02 3.11 -27.70
C ARG A 32 10.12 2.15 -26.53
N MET A 33 9.69 2.63 -25.38
CA MET A 33 9.68 1.87 -24.14
C MET A 33 8.26 1.61 -23.63
N ARG A 34 8.13 0.59 -22.83
CA ARG A 34 6.89 0.28 -22.10
C ARG A 34 7.16 -0.08 -20.65
N LYS A 35 6.17 0.16 -19.82
CA LYS A 35 6.11 -0.34 -18.44
C LYS A 35 4.90 -1.24 -18.28
N ASN A 36 5.17 -2.45 -17.86
CA ASN A 36 4.18 -3.39 -17.34
C ASN A 36 4.13 -3.25 -15.80
N VAL A 37 3.25 -4.00 -15.14
CA VAL A 37 3.17 -4.01 -13.66
C VAL A 37 4.53 -4.30 -13.01
N LEU A 38 5.31 -5.19 -13.59
CA LEU A 38 6.53 -5.72 -12.99
C LEU A 38 7.82 -5.08 -13.55
N ASN A 39 7.87 -4.79 -14.85
CA ASN A 39 9.10 -4.46 -15.54
C ASN A 39 8.96 -3.28 -16.51
N VAL A 40 10.08 -2.60 -16.71
CA VAL A 40 10.28 -1.69 -17.82
C VAL A 40 11.04 -2.44 -18.92
N SER A 41 10.60 -2.33 -20.15
CA SER A 41 11.21 -3.01 -21.29
C SER A 41 11.33 -2.07 -22.51
N LEU A 42 12.39 -2.27 -23.27
CA LEU A 42 12.58 -1.68 -24.57
C LEU A 42 11.71 -2.45 -25.56
N LEU A 43 10.88 -1.76 -26.32
CA LEU A 43 10.03 -2.36 -27.34
C LEU A 43 10.68 -2.30 -28.72
N GLU A 44 11.36 -1.20 -28.99
CA GLU A 44 11.86 -0.88 -30.31
C GLU A 44 12.97 0.14 -30.21
N GLN A 45 13.97 0.00 -31.07
CA GLN A 45 15.04 0.95 -31.26
C GLN A 45 15.35 1.06 -32.75
N GLN A 46 15.52 2.28 -33.26
CA GLN A 46 15.90 2.55 -34.65
C GLN A 46 16.87 3.73 -34.67
N THR A 47 17.82 3.67 -35.55
CA THR A 47 18.80 4.73 -35.77
C THR A 47 18.81 5.05 -37.25
N GLU A 48 18.54 6.30 -37.58
CA GLU A 48 18.63 6.84 -38.93
C GLU A 48 19.85 7.74 -39.02
N GLU A 49 20.75 7.47 -39.94
CA GLU A 49 21.89 8.30 -40.19
C GLU A 49 21.45 9.55 -40.97
N LEU A 50 21.89 10.72 -40.53
CA LEU A 50 21.67 11.99 -41.18
C LEU A 50 22.90 12.31 -42.01
N PRO A 51 22.78 12.53 -43.34
CA PRO A 51 23.92 12.87 -44.13
C PRO A 51 24.51 14.20 -43.66
N LEU A 52 25.75 14.15 -43.19
CA LEU A 52 26.55 15.35 -42.98
C LEU A 52 26.76 15.99 -44.33
N GLY A 53 26.38 17.26 -44.50
CA GLY A 53 26.66 17.99 -45.72
C GLY A 53 28.17 17.90 -46.00
N GLU A 54 28.54 17.39 -47.18
CA GLU A 54 29.93 17.19 -47.58
C GLU A 54 30.80 18.47 -47.52
N ASN A 55 30.18 19.60 -47.20
CA ASN A 55 30.81 20.91 -47.23
C ASN A 55 31.44 21.40 -45.93
N GLN A 56 31.27 20.73 -44.78
CA GLN A 56 31.83 21.25 -43.50
C GLN A 56 33.37 21.26 -43.50
N GLN A 57 34.01 20.24 -44.04
CA GLN A 57 35.47 20.27 -44.19
C GLN A 57 35.90 21.32 -45.22
N ALA A 58 35.19 21.43 -46.34
CA ALA A 58 35.47 22.43 -47.36
C ALA A 58 35.22 23.86 -46.88
N ILE A 59 34.18 24.10 -46.06
CA ILE A 59 33.89 25.45 -45.52
C ILE A 59 34.91 25.81 -44.43
N SER A 60 35.38 24.86 -43.61
CA SER A 60 36.42 25.13 -42.61
C SER A 60 37.78 25.41 -43.24
N GLU A 61 38.10 24.78 -44.35
CA GLU A 61 39.33 25.04 -45.11
C GLU A 61 39.29 26.34 -45.96
N LEU A 62 38.07 26.77 -46.36
CA LEU A 62 37.84 27.99 -47.12
C LEU A 62 37.68 29.26 -46.30
N THR A 63 37.63 29.16 -44.95
CA THR A 63 37.32 30.28 -44.02
C THR A 63 38.29 31.46 -44.04
N GLY A 64 39.38 31.40 -44.85
CA GLY A 64 40.30 32.55 -45.04
C GLY A 64 39.96 33.51 -46.18
N TRP A 65 39.06 33.15 -47.10
CA TRP A 65 38.99 33.88 -48.40
C TRP A 65 37.56 34.11 -48.96
N ILE A 66 36.50 33.73 -48.23
CA ILE A 66 35.13 33.85 -48.73
C ILE A 66 34.42 35.05 -48.09
N ALA A 67 33.74 35.84 -48.95
CA ALA A 67 32.89 36.95 -48.52
C ALA A 67 31.77 36.46 -47.57
N GLU A 68 31.43 37.25 -46.58
CA GLU A 68 30.48 36.93 -45.51
C GLU A 68 29.11 36.47 -46.03
N ASP A 69 28.68 37.07 -47.19
CA ASP A 69 27.45 36.73 -47.90
C ASP A 69 27.44 35.28 -48.44
N VAL A 70 28.57 34.78 -48.93
CA VAL A 70 28.67 33.39 -49.45
C VAL A 70 28.68 32.37 -48.28
N ARG A 71 29.29 32.76 -47.17
CA ARG A 71 29.27 31.95 -45.93
C ARG A 71 27.86 31.82 -45.37
N GLU A 72 27.09 32.90 -45.35
CA GLU A 72 25.71 32.89 -44.91
C GLU A 72 24.81 32.03 -45.81
N ILE A 73 24.97 32.14 -47.14
CA ILE A 73 24.27 31.30 -48.12
C ILE A 73 24.63 29.82 -47.97
N ALA A 74 25.92 29.51 -47.78
CA ALA A 74 26.37 28.12 -47.58
C ALA A 74 25.83 27.51 -46.28
N LEU A 75 25.86 28.25 -45.18
CA LEU A 75 25.28 27.82 -43.87
C LEU A 75 23.77 27.64 -44.00
N LYS A 76 23.08 28.52 -44.74
CA LYS A 76 21.63 28.36 -44.97
C LYS A 76 21.30 27.11 -45.79
N ALA A 77 22.07 26.88 -46.88
CA ALA A 77 21.89 25.68 -47.72
C ALA A 77 22.19 24.39 -46.97
N GLU A 78 23.16 24.39 -46.03
CA GLU A 78 23.49 23.27 -45.16
C GLU A 78 22.37 23.02 -44.15
N ASN A 79 21.86 24.06 -43.50
CA ASN A 79 20.71 23.94 -42.57
C ASN A 79 19.48 23.42 -43.32
N ASP A 80 19.18 23.87 -44.53
CA ASP A 80 18.07 23.38 -45.34
C ASP A 80 18.24 21.90 -45.75
N SER A 81 19.49 21.45 -45.98
CA SER A 81 19.79 20.05 -46.28
C SER A 81 19.63 19.16 -45.06
N HIS A 82 20.12 19.62 -43.93
CA HIS A 82 19.99 18.92 -42.64
C HIS A 82 18.52 18.82 -42.17
N GLU A 83 17.76 19.91 -42.30
CA GLU A 83 16.32 19.90 -42.01
C GLU A 83 15.56 18.91 -42.89
N ARG A 84 15.90 18.83 -44.18
CA ARG A 84 15.32 17.83 -45.12
C ARG A 84 15.67 16.40 -44.70
N ALA A 85 16.93 16.16 -44.28
CA ALA A 85 17.34 14.84 -43.80
C ALA A 85 16.58 14.44 -42.52
N ILE A 86 16.47 15.33 -41.53
CA ILE A 86 15.67 15.09 -40.32
C ILE A 86 14.21 14.84 -40.68
N ARG A 87 13.64 15.62 -41.61
CA ARG A 87 12.26 15.42 -42.07
C ARG A 87 12.07 14.02 -42.68
N GLN A 88 13.01 13.57 -43.51
CA GLN A 88 12.96 12.25 -44.12
C GLN A 88 13.10 11.13 -43.07
N ALA A 89 14.02 11.29 -42.11
CA ALA A 89 14.20 10.36 -41.01
C ALA A 89 12.95 10.28 -40.08
N ILE A 90 12.29 11.41 -39.82
CA ILE A 90 11.04 11.39 -39.06
C ILE A 90 9.93 10.72 -39.86
N LEU A 91 9.88 10.95 -41.19
CA LEU A 91 8.90 10.29 -42.07
C LEU A 91 9.05 8.75 -42.05
N SER A 92 10.28 8.22 -42.05
CA SER A 92 10.54 6.78 -41.97
C SER A 92 10.08 6.21 -40.59
N LEU A 93 10.18 7.02 -39.54
CA LEU A 93 9.80 6.63 -38.17
C LEU A 93 8.32 6.83 -37.85
N LEU A 94 7.57 7.63 -38.67
CA LEU A 94 6.13 7.89 -38.41
C LEU A 94 5.27 6.64 -38.17
N PRO A 95 5.44 5.52 -38.89
CA PRO A 95 4.67 4.32 -38.66
C PRO A 95 4.84 3.75 -37.22
N HIS A 96 5.97 4.06 -36.59
CA HIS A 96 6.34 3.59 -35.25
C HIS A 96 5.78 4.52 -34.14
N PHE A 97 5.36 5.75 -34.49
CA PHE A 97 4.69 6.65 -33.57
C PHE A 97 3.22 6.31 -33.46
N ARG A 98 2.71 6.35 -32.23
CA ARG A 98 1.28 6.38 -31.96
C ARG A 98 0.89 7.80 -31.57
N ALA A 99 0.71 8.64 -32.57
CA ALA A 99 0.40 10.05 -32.39
C ALA A 99 -0.71 10.26 -31.35
N GLY A 100 -0.46 11.13 -30.38
CA GLY A 100 -1.39 11.48 -29.32
C GLY A 100 -1.60 10.45 -28.19
N ARG A 101 -0.93 9.29 -28.24
CA ARG A 101 -1.01 8.25 -27.18
C ARG A 101 0.25 8.11 -26.36
N ASP A 102 1.40 8.05 -27.02
CA ASP A 102 2.67 7.82 -26.35
C ASP A 102 3.36 9.19 -26.16
N PRO A 103 3.72 9.60 -24.95
CA PRO A 103 4.47 10.84 -24.72
C PRO A 103 5.85 10.74 -25.37
N VAL A 104 6.25 11.81 -26.05
CA VAL A 104 7.52 11.90 -26.77
C VAL A 104 8.46 12.82 -26.00
N PHE A 105 9.65 12.32 -25.68
CA PHE A 105 10.73 13.09 -25.04
C PHE A 105 11.90 13.20 -26.01
N ILE A 106 12.41 14.41 -26.14
CA ILE A 106 13.56 14.72 -27.00
C ILE A 106 14.79 14.87 -26.12
N CYS A 107 15.86 14.23 -26.52
CA CYS A 107 17.19 14.43 -25.97
C CYS A 107 18.06 15.13 -27.01
N VAL A 108 18.77 16.14 -26.59
CA VAL A 108 19.75 16.83 -27.41
C VAL A 108 21.15 16.74 -26.80
N PRO A 109 22.23 16.76 -27.60
CA PRO A 109 23.58 16.76 -27.08
C PRO A 109 23.83 17.93 -26.13
N GLN A 110 24.68 17.72 -25.12
CA GLN A 110 25.05 18.79 -24.18
C GLN A 110 25.70 19.97 -24.84
N GLU A 111 26.45 19.75 -25.93
CA GLU A 111 27.15 20.80 -26.69
C GLU A 111 26.20 21.87 -27.25
N GLN A 112 24.92 21.54 -27.46
CA GLN A 112 23.90 22.48 -27.93
C GLN A 112 23.31 23.35 -26.81
N ALA A 113 23.61 23.03 -25.56
CA ALA A 113 23.04 23.70 -24.40
C ALA A 113 24.14 24.25 -23.49
N VAL A 114 23.84 25.33 -22.81
CA VAL A 114 24.65 25.83 -21.68
C VAL A 114 24.20 25.11 -20.43
N VAL A 115 25.14 24.43 -19.77
CA VAL A 115 24.92 23.78 -18.47
C VAL A 115 25.88 24.40 -17.47
N GLN A 116 25.35 25.20 -16.56
CA GLN A 116 26.17 25.99 -15.61
C GLN A 116 25.67 25.89 -14.19
N GLN A 117 26.61 25.74 -13.25
CA GLN A 117 26.29 25.78 -11.83
C GLN A 117 26.21 27.22 -11.35
N LEU A 118 25.11 27.58 -10.70
CA LEU A 118 24.87 28.89 -10.12
C LEU A 118 24.67 28.79 -8.63
N PHE A 119 25.05 29.88 -7.92
CA PHE A 119 24.92 29.97 -6.47
C PHE A 119 24.15 31.24 -6.10
N PHE A 120 23.10 31.08 -5.31
CA PHE A 120 22.26 32.18 -4.83
C PHE A 120 22.25 32.23 -3.32
N PRO A 121 22.12 33.44 -2.71
CA PRO A 121 21.86 33.54 -1.28
C PRO A 121 20.59 32.79 -0.89
N GLN A 122 20.53 32.23 0.30
CA GLN A 122 19.34 31.50 0.79
C GLN A 122 18.08 32.38 0.81
N ALA A 123 18.24 33.69 1.03
CA ALA A 123 17.13 34.65 0.96
C ALA A 123 16.43 34.69 -0.42
N ALA A 124 17.09 34.27 -1.49
CA ALA A 124 16.51 34.20 -2.81
C ALA A 124 15.57 32.99 -3.02
N GLU A 125 15.48 32.05 -2.07
CA GLU A 125 14.69 30.82 -2.21
C GLU A 125 13.21 31.09 -2.53
N ALA A 126 12.63 32.10 -1.89
CA ALA A 126 11.22 32.47 -2.08
C ALA A 126 10.93 33.05 -3.50
N ASN A 127 11.93 33.66 -4.16
CA ASN A 127 11.78 34.33 -5.45
C ASN A 127 12.82 33.83 -6.47
N LEU A 128 13.22 32.56 -6.31
CA LEU A 128 14.32 31.96 -7.07
C LEU A 128 14.15 32.09 -8.58
N GLN A 129 12.93 31.95 -9.08
CA GLN A 129 12.66 32.08 -10.52
C GLN A 129 12.96 33.49 -11.04
N GLN A 130 12.52 34.52 -10.35
CA GLN A 130 12.77 35.91 -10.76
C GLN A 130 14.27 36.26 -10.71
N VAL A 131 14.94 35.82 -9.65
CA VAL A 131 16.38 36.03 -9.48
C VAL A 131 17.15 35.27 -10.58
N LEU A 132 16.72 34.07 -10.91
CA LEU A 132 17.32 33.26 -11.98
C LEU A 132 17.15 33.94 -13.36
N GLU A 133 15.96 34.46 -13.65
CA GLU A 133 15.71 35.18 -14.92
C GLU A 133 16.62 36.38 -15.08
N TYR A 134 16.86 37.14 -14.03
CA TYR A 134 17.80 38.26 -14.03
C TYR A 134 19.26 37.80 -14.23
N GLU A 135 19.67 36.71 -13.58
CA GLU A 135 21.01 36.14 -13.70
C GLU A 135 21.27 35.57 -15.10
N ILE A 136 20.25 34.98 -15.75
CA ILE A 136 20.34 34.48 -17.13
C ILE A 136 20.76 35.61 -18.06
N GLU A 137 20.10 36.77 -18.01
CA GLU A 137 20.44 37.94 -18.87
C GLU A 137 21.82 38.49 -18.56
N ARG A 138 22.31 38.36 -17.34
CA ARG A 138 23.61 38.83 -16.91
C ARG A 138 24.76 37.91 -17.32
N GLN A 139 24.54 36.60 -17.25
CA GLN A 139 25.62 35.62 -17.41
C GLN A 139 25.67 34.98 -18.79
N LEU A 140 24.54 34.91 -19.49
CA LEU A 140 24.47 34.30 -20.80
C LEU A 140 24.50 35.36 -21.91
N PRO A 141 25.10 35.04 -23.05
CA PRO A 141 25.16 35.97 -24.20
C PRO A 141 23.82 35.99 -24.99
N PHE A 142 22.71 35.62 -24.36
CA PHE A 142 21.40 35.51 -24.98
C PHE A 142 20.38 36.30 -24.18
N ARG A 143 19.37 36.86 -24.88
CA ARG A 143 18.20 37.42 -24.18
C ARG A 143 17.35 36.28 -23.66
N ARG A 144 16.65 36.52 -22.54
CA ARG A 144 15.74 35.51 -21.95
C ARG A 144 14.68 35.01 -22.93
N GLU A 145 14.15 35.91 -23.77
CA GLU A 145 13.15 35.59 -24.78
C GLU A 145 13.63 34.66 -25.90
N ASP A 146 14.95 34.64 -26.16
CA ASP A 146 15.58 33.88 -27.22
C ASP A 146 16.03 32.47 -26.78
N ILE A 147 15.81 32.10 -25.51
CA ILE A 147 16.25 30.83 -24.99
C ILE A 147 15.09 30.06 -24.34
N TYR A 148 15.19 28.72 -24.39
CA TYR A 148 14.53 27.83 -23.49
C TYR A 148 15.47 27.57 -22.33
N TYR A 149 14.95 27.53 -21.11
CA TYR A 149 15.76 27.22 -19.93
C TYR A 149 14.96 26.43 -18.91
N ASP A 150 15.68 25.70 -18.08
CA ASP A 150 15.18 25.08 -16.88
C ASP A 150 16.32 24.96 -15.87
N TYR A 151 16.01 24.65 -14.63
CA TYR A 151 17.03 24.53 -13.61
C TYR A 151 16.79 23.30 -12.71
N LEU A 152 17.89 22.80 -12.18
CA LEU A 152 17.92 21.67 -11.26
C LEU A 152 18.52 22.13 -9.93
N PRO A 153 17.75 22.20 -8.85
CA PRO A 153 18.30 22.46 -7.52
C PRO A 153 19.24 21.32 -7.09
N ILE A 154 20.43 21.67 -6.60
CA ILE A 154 21.40 20.69 -6.11
C ILE A 154 21.31 20.57 -4.59
N GLY A 155 21.06 21.68 -3.89
CA GLY A 155 20.99 21.73 -2.43
C GLY A 155 21.55 23.03 -1.86
N LYS A 156 21.74 23.03 -0.54
CA LYS A 156 22.31 24.15 0.20
C LYS A 156 23.78 23.90 0.48
N LYS A 157 24.62 24.87 0.16
CA LYS A 157 26.05 24.86 0.47
C LYS A 157 26.39 26.07 1.33
N GLY A 158 26.40 25.86 2.66
CA GLY A 158 26.50 26.97 3.62
C GLY A 158 25.23 27.84 3.56
N ASP A 159 25.41 29.14 3.38
CA ASP A 159 24.35 30.15 3.26
C ASP A 159 23.88 30.37 1.82
N LYS A 160 24.24 29.47 0.89
CA LYS A 160 23.91 29.56 -0.52
C LYS A 160 23.12 28.37 -1.01
N ILE A 161 22.18 28.63 -1.92
CA ILE A 161 21.49 27.63 -2.70
C ILE A 161 22.31 27.39 -3.97
N ALA A 162 22.61 26.14 -4.27
CA ALA A 162 23.27 25.73 -5.50
C ALA A 162 22.25 25.09 -6.46
N LEU A 163 22.31 25.45 -7.72
CA LEU A 163 21.51 24.85 -8.78
C LEU A 163 22.33 24.72 -10.07
N TYR A 164 21.90 23.83 -10.94
CA TYR A 164 22.32 23.82 -12.35
C TYR A 164 21.28 24.52 -13.21
N LEU A 165 21.73 25.50 -13.99
CA LEU A 165 20.98 26.11 -15.06
C LEU A 165 21.26 25.34 -16.36
N PHE A 166 20.18 24.99 -17.04
CA PHE A 166 20.20 24.43 -18.39
C PHE A 166 19.56 25.46 -19.33
N ALA A 167 20.24 25.89 -20.35
CA ALA A 167 19.72 26.86 -21.30
C ALA A 167 20.11 26.49 -22.74
N ILE A 168 19.18 26.64 -23.68
CA ILE A 168 19.39 26.35 -25.09
C ILE A 168 18.75 27.45 -25.95
N PRO A 169 19.41 27.96 -27.01
CA PRO A 169 18.79 28.91 -27.90
C PRO A 169 17.52 28.36 -28.55
N LYS A 170 16.44 29.13 -28.56
CA LYS A 170 15.18 28.73 -29.19
C LYS A 170 15.35 28.30 -30.63
N LYS A 171 16.18 29.01 -31.37
CA LYS A 171 16.52 28.72 -32.76
C LYS A 171 17.08 27.29 -32.97
N SER A 172 17.75 26.73 -31.99
CA SER A 172 18.31 25.38 -32.08
C SER A 172 17.24 24.28 -31.98
N LEU A 173 16.09 24.56 -31.40
CA LEU A 173 15.00 23.59 -31.20
C LEU A 173 13.75 23.90 -32.01
N ALA A 174 13.53 25.16 -32.42
CA ALA A 174 12.30 25.59 -33.08
C ALA A 174 12.01 24.77 -34.35
N GLY A 175 12.98 24.60 -35.21
CA GLY A 175 12.84 23.83 -36.45
C GLY A 175 12.44 22.36 -36.18
N LEU A 176 13.03 21.72 -35.19
CA LEU A 176 12.68 20.34 -34.80
C LEU A 176 11.28 20.26 -34.21
N ILE A 177 10.92 21.19 -33.32
CA ILE A 177 9.60 21.23 -32.66
C ILE A 177 8.51 21.48 -33.70
N ASP A 178 8.70 22.44 -34.58
CA ASP A 178 7.75 22.78 -35.66
C ASP A 178 7.60 21.64 -36.65
N LEU A 179 8.69 20.96 -36.98
CA LEU A 179 8.69 19.79 -37.83
C LEU A 179 7.87 18.65 -37.22
N LEU A 180 8.12 18.30 -35.97
CA LEU A 180 7.33 17.29 -35.24
C LEU A 180 5.87 17.72 -35.13
N GLY A 181 5.62 19.01 -34.87
CA GLY A 181 4.27 19.58 -34.81
C GLY A 181 3.52 19.43 -36.15
N SER A 182 4.21 19.55 -37.30
CA SER A 182 3.62 19.34 -38.63
C SER A 182 3.13 17.90 -38.86
N PHE A 183 3.69 16.94 -38.12
CA PHE A 183 3.25 15.53 -38.07
C PHE A 183 2.27 15.22 -36.94
N GLY A 184 1.80 16.23 -36.19
CA GLY A 184 0.91 16.07 -35.05
C GLY A 184 1.58 15.49 -33.79
N ILE A 185 2.92 15.49 -33.75
CA ILE A 185 3.71 15.03 -32.63
C ILE A 185 4.06 16.22 -31.75
N LYS A 186 3.51 16.27 -30.54
CA LYS A 186 3.84 17.28 -29.52
C LYS A 186 4.83 16.70 -28.52
N PRO A 187 6.05 17.23 -28.40
CA PRO A 187 7.00 16.80 -27.39
C PRO A 187 6.45 17.05 -25.98
N SER A 188 6.55 16.04 -25.13
CA SER A 188 6.22 16.13 -23.70
C SER A 188 7.33 16.75 -22.88
N GLY A 189 8.54 16.74 -23.41
CA GLY A 189 9.72 17.37 -22.82
C GLY A 189 10.92 17.30 -23.74
N VAL A 190 11.82 18.25 -23.52
CA VAL A 190 13.15 18.32 -24.18
C VAL A 190 14.18 18.44 -23.07
N GLU A 191 15.21 17.61 -23.13
CA GLU A 191 16.32 17.59 -22.16
C GLU A 191 17.66 17.36 -22.84
N THR A 192 18.76 17.50 -22.12
CA THR A 192 20.11 17.22 -22.60
C THR A 192 20.53 15.78 -22.30
N THR A 193 21.58 15.31 -22.98
CA THR A 193 22.27 14.07 -22.69
C THR A 193 22.65 13.94 -21.20
N VAL A 194 22.98 15.05 -20.53
CA VAL A 194 23.35 15.08 -19.11
C VAL A 194 22.29 14.44 -18.23
N THR A 195 21.06 14.92 -18.33
CA THR A 195 19.95 14.42 -17.49
C THR A 195 19.41 13.10 -18.01
N ALA A 196 19.39 12.90 -19.32
CA ALA A 196 18.98 11.64 -19.92
C ALA A 196 19.89 10.47 -19.52
N LEU A 197 21.20 10.62 -19.64
CA LEU A 197 22.18 9.61 -19.23
C LEU A 197 22.20 9.41 -17.71
N ALA A 198 22.06 10.49 -16.92
CA ALA A 198 21.93 10.38 -15.47
C ALA A 198 20.68 9.56 -15.06
N ASN A 199 19.53 9.80 -15.68
CA ASN A 199 18.31 9.02 -15.47
C ASN A 199 18.48 7.55 -15.89
N TYR A 200 19.13 7.30 -17.03
CA TYR A 200 19.45 5.95 -17.47
C TYR A 200 20.38 5.22 -16.51
N PHE A 201 21.46 5.88 -16.08
CA PHE A 201 22.40 5.33 -15.12
C PHE A 201 21.71 4.93 -13.81
N LEU A 202 20.91 5.84 -13.24
CA LEU A 202 20.17 5.56 -11.99
C LEU A 202 19.06 4.51 -12.18
N PHE A 203 18.52 4.39 -13.38
CA PHE A 203 17.62 3.27 -13.69
C PHE A 203 18.37 1.93 -13.65
N CYS A 204 19.56 1.87 -14.17
CA CYS A 204 20.37 0.64 -14.22
C CYS A 204 20.91 0.24 -12.85
N LYS A 205 21.46 1.19 -12.12
CA LYS A 205 22.16 0.94 -10.84
C LYS A 205 21.28 1.11 -9.60
N GLY A 206 20.21 1.90 -9.69
CA GLY A 206 19.39 2.26 -8.55
C GLY A 206 20.04 3.39 -7.75
N GLU A 207 20.54 3.10 -6.57
CA GLU A 207 21.21 4.09 -5.73
C GLU A 207 22.71 4.09 -5.95
N VAL A 208 23.31 5.28 -5.93
CA VAL A 208 24.77 5.49 -5.93
C VAL A 208 25.19 5.59 -4.47
N SER A 209 26.03 4.67 -4.00
CA SER A 209 26.47 4.65 -2.60
C SER A 209 27.43 5.80 -2.27
N GLU A 210 28.20 6.27 -3.26
CA GLU A 210 29.18 7.34 -3.11
C GLU A 210 29.11 8.30 -4.32
N THR A 211 30.20 8.41 -5.08
CA THR A 211 30.29 9.20 -6.31
C THR A 211 30.43 8.27 -7.51
N ALA A 212 29.77 8.62 -8.58
CA ALA A 212 29.87 7.94 -9.87
C ALA A 212 30.22 8.93 -10.98
N THR A 213 31.14 8.55 -11.85
CA THR A 213 31.52 9.30 -13.03
C THR A 213 31.12 8.52 -14.27
N VAL A 214 30.31 9.12 -15.12
CA VAL A 214 29.91 8.58 -16.41
C VAL A 214 30.64 9.34 -17.48
N VAL A 215 31.39 8.63 -18.32
CA VAL A 215 32.17 9.19 -19.42
C VAL A 215 31.77 8.51 -20.71
N GLY A 216 31.59 9.29 -21.76
CA GLY A 216 31.30 8.73 -23.08
C GLY A 216 31.59 9.67 -24.21
N SER A 217 31.47 9.13 -25.40
CA SER A 217 31.62 9.90 -26.62
C SER A 217 30.46 9.64 -27.56
N HIS A 218 30.01 10.68 -28.19
CA HIS A 218 29.14 10.64 -29.36
C HIS A 218 29.69 11.58 -30.43
N ASP A 219 29.63 11.17 -31.67
CA ASP A 219 30.21 11.89 -32.77
C ASP A 219 31.69 12.28 -32.50
N GLN A 220 32.00 13.53 -32.55
CA GLN A 220 33.32 14.07 -32.24
C GLN A 220 33.35 14.82 -30.91
N THR A 221 32.43 14.46 -29.97
CA THR A 221 32.29 15.14 -28.69
C THR A 221 32.40 14.13 -27.54
N TRP A 222 33.12 14.54 -26.52
CA TRP A 222 33.22 13.83 -25.25
C TRP A 222 32.31 14.47 -24.20
N GLU A 223 31.62 13.65 -23.45
CA GLU A 223 30.82 14.09 -22.31
C GLU A 223 31.24 13.36 -21.03
N MET A 224 31.25 14.09 -19.92
CA MET A 224 31.54 13.57 -18.59
C MET A 224 30.56 14.12 -17.59
N ILE A 225 29.93 13.22 -16.83
CA ILE A 225 28.90 13.53 -15.84
C ILE A 225 29.31 12.94 -14.50
N GLY A 226 29.37 13.77 -13.47
CA GLY A 226 29.57 13.31 -12.08
C GLY A 226 28.25 13.30 -11.33
N LEU A 227 27.95 12.18 -10.67
CA LEU A 227 26.77 11.96 -9.86
C LEU A 227 27.15 11.60 -8.42
N GLN A 228 26.37 12.06 -7.47
CA GLN A 228 26.55 11.76 -6.05
C GLN A 228 25.20 11.46 -5.39
N SER A 229 25.20 10.53 -4.47
CA SER A 229 24.06 10.32 -3.57
C SER A 229 23.87 11.54 -2.65
N ASN A 230 22.67 11.96 -2.47
CA ASN A 230 22.36 13.09 -1.58
C ASN A 230 22.20 12.59 -0.13
N VAL A 231 23.27 12.68 0.64
CA VAL A 231 23.32 12.24 2.05
C VAL A 231 22.45 13.11 2.98
N ASN A 232 22.08 14.31 2.53
CA ASN A 232 21.44 15.33 3.39
C ASN A 232 19.89 15.36 3.31
N GLY A 233 19.26 14.36 2.74
CA GLY A 233 17.79 14.22 2.75
C GLY A 233 17.02 15.23 1.87
N TRP A 234 17.71 16.00 1.02
CA TRP A 234 17.07 16.85 0.02
C TRP A 234 16.57 16.01 -1.16
N ASN A 235 15.40 16.35 -1.66
CA ASN A 235 14.90 15.80 -2.91
C ASN A 235 15.43 16.64 -4.09
N PRO A 236 16.18 16.09 -5.06
CA PRO A 236 16.29 14.67 -5.39
C PRO A 236 17.32 13.90 -4.54
N SER A 237 17.14 12.58 -4.46
CA SER A 237 18.04 11.66 -3.73
C SER A 237 19.46 11.60 -4.31
N HIS A 238 19.66 12.16 -5.50
CA HIS A 238 20.94 12.20 -6.20
C HIS A 238 21.18 13.60 -6.75
N ASN A 239 22.43 14.03 -6.69
CA ASN A 239 22.88 15.32 -7.21
C ASN A 239 23.80 15.16 -8.41
N LEU A 240 23.69 16.12 -9.33
CA LEU A 240 24.68 16.34 -10.36
C LEU A 240 25.85 17.12 -9.75
N LEU A 241 27.04 16.53 -9.72
CA LEU A 241 28.25 17.17 -9.20
C LEU A 241 28.90 18.08 -10.23
N TYR A 242 29.04 17.56 -11.43
CA TYR A 242 29.60 18.28 -12.57
C TYR A 242 29.09 17.70 -13.88
N SER A 243 29.14 18.50 -14.90
CA SER A 243 28.89 18.09 -16.27
C SER A 243 29.81 18.91 -17.18
N HIS A 244 30.58 18.22 -18.01
CA HIS A 244 31.51 18.80 -18.92
C HIS A 244 31.42 18.12 -20.30
N TRP A 245 31.57 18.88 -21.33
CA TRP A 245 31.74 18.38 -22.69
C TRP A 245 32.92 19.07 -23.37
N PHE A 246 33.55 18.42 -24.29
CA PHE A 246 34.62 18.96 -25.07
C PHE A 246 34.73 18.25 -26.43
N PRO A 247 35.09 18.97 -27.49
CA PRO A 247 35.32 18.37 -28.80
C PRO A 247 36.50 17.39 -28.74
N ALA A 248 36.44 16.35 -29.54
CA ALA A 248 37.53 15.37 -29.61
C ALA A 248 38.86 15.99 -30.05
N SER A 249 38.82 17.10 -30.83
CA SER A 249 39.98 17.87 -31.21
C SER A 249 40.73 18.51 -30.04
N ASP A 250 40.01 18.97 -28.99
CA ASP A 250 40.61 19.61 -27.82
C ASP A 250 41.34 18.61 -26.93
N TRP A 251 41.09 17.32 -27.10
CA TRP A 251 41.82 16.26 -26.46
C TRP A 251 43.32 16.26 -26.77
N ALA A 252 43.63 16.60 -28.00
CA ALA A 252 45.03 16.72 -28.46
C ALA A 252 45.74 17.96 -27.90
N GLN A 253 45.01 19.01 -27.52
CA GLN A 253 45.55 20.31 -27.14
C GLN A 253 45.61 20.63 -25.64
N GLY A 254 45.18 19.73 -24.76
CA GLY A 254 45.58 19.79 -23.36
C GLY A 254 44.52 20.17 -22.30
N THR A 255 43.64 21.14 -22.52
CA THR A 255 42.74 21.66 -21.47
C THR A 255 41.64 20.70 -21.06
N GLY A 256 40.96 20.04 -21.98
CA GLY A 256 39.98 19.02 -21.72
C GLY A 256 40.57 17.77 -21.04
N ARG A 257 41.81 17.46 -21.40
CA ARG A 257 42.58 16.34 -20.84
C ARG A 257 42.93 16.58 -19.37
N GLU A 258 43.38 17.78 -19.01
CA GLU A 258 43.71 18.11 -17.60
C GLU A 258 42.46 18.04 -16.71
N LEU A 259 41.34 18.59 -17.15
CA LEU A 259 40.08 18.54 -16.42
C LEU A 259 39.59 17.09 -16.21
N LEU A 260 39.68 16.27 -17.25
CA LEU A 260 39.34 14.86 -17.19
C LEU A 260 40.20 14.13 -16.16
N TYR A 261 41.53 14.36 -16.18
CA TYR A 261 42.45 13.77 -15.20
C TYR A 261 42.11 14.19 -13.76
N GLU A 262 41.85 15.47 -13.56
CA GLU A 262 41.47 16.00 -12.25
C GLU A 262 40.21 15.28 -11.72
N ARG A 263 39.20 15.13 -12.55
CA ARG A 263 37.93 14.51 -12.16
C ARG A 263 38.02 13.00 -12.00
N LEU A 264 38.76 12.33 -12.88
CA LEU A 264 38.96 10.88 -12.78
C LEU A 264 39.92 10.47 -11.65
N SER A 265 40.75 11.38 -11.16
CA SER A 265 41.61 11.13 -9.99
C SER A 265 40.84 11.18 -8.67
N GLN A 266 39.62 11.72 -8.65
CA GLN A 266 38.78 11.73 -7.47
C GLN A 266 38.24 10.31 -7.18
N PRO A 267 38.10 9.91 -5.92
CA PRO A 267 37.53 8.60 -5.59
C PRO A 267 36.09 8.51 -6.09
N SER A 268 35.86 7.76 -7.15
CA SER A 268 34.55 7.55 -7.76
C SER A 268 34.53 6.22 -8.53
N THR A 269 33.35 5.63 -8.68
CA THR A 269 33.17 4.50 -9.59
C THR A 269 32.96 5.01 -11.01
N HIS A 270 33.73 4.47 -11.95
CA HIS A 270 33.73 4.98 -13.34
C HIS A 270 32.89 4.09 -14.25
N TYR A 271 32.10 4.73 -15.09
CA TYR A 271 31.23 4.09 -16.07
C TYR A 271 31.50 4.69 -17.45
N LYS A 272 31.45 3.84 -18.47
CA LYS A 272 31.58 4.27 -19.85
C LYS A 272 30.27 4.06 -20.62
N TRP A 273 30.00 4.92 -21.57
CA TRP A 273 29.02 4.73 -22.63
C TRP A 273 29.64 5.07 -23.97
N GLY A 274 29.36 4.25 -24.97
CA GLY A 274 30.03 4.36 -26.26
C GLY A 274 31.47 3.84 -26.28
N GLU A 275 32.11 3.95 -27.42
CA GLU A 275 33.49 3.56 -27.59
C GLU A 275 34.43 4.69 -27.17
N LEU A 276 35.24 4.42 -26.18
CA LEU A 276 36.32 5.31 -25.79
C LEU A 276 37.47 5.13 -26.80
N GLY A 277 37.70 6.12 -27.65
CA GLY A 277 38.72 6.07 -28.68
C GLY A 277 40.13 5.77 -28.15
N GLU A 278 41.04 5.40 -29.03
CA GLU A 278 42.44 5.06 -28.67
C GLU A 278 43.16 6.18 -27.91
N SER A 279 42.88 7.43 -28.25
CA SER A 279 43.43 8.59 -27.55
C SER A 279 43.05 8.64 -26.08
N PHE A 280 41.85 8.23 -25.73
CA PHE A 280 41.38 8.11 -24.33
C PHE A 280 42.04 6.92 -23.64
N ARG A 281 42.15 5.80 -24.32
CA ARG A 281 42.80 4.59 -23.76
C ARG A 281 44.27 4.81 -23.48
N SER A 282 44.98 5.55 -24.30
CA SER A 282 46.41 5.86 -24.12
C SER A 282 46.69 6.70 -22.87
N VAL A 283 45.73 7.56 -22.52
CA VAL A 283 45.82 8.41 -21.33
C VAL A 283 45.51 7.66 -20.06
N ASN A 284 44.70 6.65 -20.13
CA ASN A 284 44.06 6.05 -18.95
C ASN A 284 44.42 4.58 -18.70
N SER A 285 45.37 4.01 -19.44
CA SER A 285 45.73 2.59 -19.41
C SER A 285 46.28 2.09 -18.05
N LYS A 286 46.49 2.99 -17.09
CA LYS A 286 47.15 2.61 -15.83
C LYS A 286 46.22 2.54 -14.59
N PHE A 287 45.03 3.11 -14.58
CA PHE A 287 44.38 3.37 -13.29
C PHE A 287 42.90 3.11 -13.13
N LEU A 288 42.08 2.85 -14.16
CA LEU A 288 40.63 2.86 -14.00
C LEU A 288 39.94 1.68 -14.70
N GLU A 289 39.24 0.89 -13.91
CA GLU A 289 38.25 -0.07 -14.42
C GLU A 289 36.94 0.67 -14.72
N TYR A 290 36.51 0.66 -15.99
CA TYR A 290 35.22 1.21 -16.40
C TYR A 290 34.19 0.11 -16.53
N GLN A 291 33.04 0.32 -15.88
CA GLN A 291 31.89 -0.51 -16.10
C GLN A 291 31.11 -0.03 -17.32
N ASP A 292 30.72 -0.93 -18.20
CA ASP A 292 30.02 -0.58 -19.43
C ASP A 292 28.52 -0.40 -19.17
N LEU A 293 28.00 0.81 -19.35
CA LEU A 293 26.58 1.12 -19.15
C LEU A 293 25.68 0.38 -20.13
N LEU A 294 26.16 0.07 -21.34
CA LEU A 294 25.41 -0.71 -22.30
C LEU A 294 25.20 -2.16 -21.81
N ALA A 295 26.26 -2.78 -21.29
CA ALA A 295 26.19 -4.13 -20.73
C ALA A 295 25.24 -4.18 -19.51
N ILE A 296 25.37 -3.20 -18.61
CA ILE A 296 24.49 -3.10 -17.42
C ILE A 296 23.04 -2.88 -17.82
N GLY A 297 22.79 -2.05 -18.84
CA GLY A 297 21.46 -1.79 -19.36
C GLY A 297 20.80 -3.04 -19.95
N ASN A 298 21.55 -3.80 -20.71
CA ASN A 298 21.09 -5.07 -21.27
C ASN A 298 20.72 -6.10 -20.19
N GLU A 299 21.46 -6.13 -19.10
CA GLU A 299 21.10 -6.94 -17.95
C GLU A 299 19.82 -6.47 -17.26
N ARG A 300 19.62 -5.15 -17.17
CA ARG A 300 18.46 -4.56 -16.49
C ARG A 300 17.17 -4.65 -17.30
N LEU A 301 17.25 -4.52 -18.61
CA LEU A 301 16.13 -4.59 -19.56
C LEU A 301 15.85 -6.02 -20.03
N LYS A 302 15.98 -7.01 -19.16
CA LYS A 302 15.71 -8.43 -19.45
C LYS A 302 14.34 -8.63 -20.13
N GLY A 303 14.33 -9.38 -21.23
CA GLY A 303 13.12 -9.65 -22.04
C GLY A 303 12.82 -8.60 -23.10
N SER A 304 13.75 -7.70 -23.35
CA SER A 304 13.80 -6.77 -24.48
C SER A 304 14.80 -7.26 -25.53
N ASP A 305 14.70 -6.72 -26.74
CA ASP A 305 15.80 -6.84 -27.68
C ASP A 305 17.06 -6.18 -27.11
N PRO A 306 18.24 -6.76 -27.32
CA PRO A 306 19.47 -6.21 -26.78
C PRO A 306 19.74 -4.84 -27.37
N ILE A 307 20.26 -3.92 -26.54
CA ILE A 307 20.78 -2.65 -27.01
C ILE A 307 22.10 -2.95 -27.71
N LEU A 308 22.17 -2.63 -28.99
CA LEU A 308 23.33 -2.93 -29.82
C LEU A 308 24.33 -1.76 -29.90
N ASP A 309 23.83 -0.54 -29.81
CA ASP A 309 24.61 0.68 -29.91
C ASP A 309 24.45 1.56 -28.67
N ALA A 310 25.55 2.03 -28.12
CA ALA A 310 25.57 2.94 -26.98
C ALA A 310 24.95 4.32 -27.30
N ASN A 311 24.90 4.73 -28.52
CA ASN A 311 24.24 5.96 -28.96
C ASN A 311 22.71 5.94 -28.71
N VAL A 312 22.15 4.78 -28.46
CA VAL A 312 20.73 4.63 -28.08
C VAL A 312 20.47 5.02 -26.62
N LEU A 313 21.49 5.01 -25.76
CA LEU A 313 21.33 5.23 -24.32
C LEU A 313 20.70 6.58 -23.94
N PRO A 314 21.06 7.72 -24.57
CA PRO A 314 20.40 8.99 -24.31
C PRO A 314 18.89 8.97 -24.65
N ALA A 315 18.52 8.31 -25.76
CA ALA A 315 17.12 8.17 -26.13
C ALA A 315 16.33 7.29 -25.13
N ILE A 316 16.96 6.22 -24.63
CA ILE A 316 16.38 5.39 -23.55
C ILE A 316 16.20 6.25 -22.29
N GLY A 317 17.21 7.02 -21.89
CA GLY A 317 17.16 7.90 -20.73
C GLY A 317 16.00 8.89 -20.81
N ALA A 318 15.80 9.51 -21.96
CA ALA A 318 14.67 10.40 -22.23
C ALA A 318 13.32 9.64 -22.18
N ALA A 319 13.23 8.47 -22.82
CA ALA A 319 12.02 7.65 -22.82
C ALA A 319 11.63 7.17 -21.40
N LEU A 320 12.60 6.92 -20.50
CA LEU A 320 12.35 6.52 -19.12
C LEU A 320 11.45 7.50 -18.36
N ARG A 321 11.53 8.80 -18.65
CA ARG A 321 10.66 9.83 -18.08
C ARG A 321 9.18 9.54 -18.33
N GLY A 322 8.90 8.79 -19.39
CA GLY A 322 7.60 8.38 -19.83
C GLY A 322 7.01 7.17 -19.13
N VAL A 323 7.81 6.31 -18.66
CA VAL A 323 7.39 5.04 -18.07
C VAL A 323 7.72 4.92 -16.59
N ARG A 324 8.56 5.84 -16.07
CA ARG A 324 8.99 5.84 -14.68
C ARG A 324 9.08 7.27 -14.14
N GLU A 325 9.03 7.44 -12.83
CA GLU A 325 9.44 8.67 -12.18
C GLU A 325 10.95 8.87 -12.39
N ALA A 326 11.32 10.00 -12.99
CA ALA A 326 12.71 10.33 -13.27
C ALA A 326 13.33 11.09 -12.10
N TYR A 327 14.59 10.82 -11.83
CA TYR A 327 15.34 11.53 -10.79
C TYR A 327 15.64 12.98 -11.20
N PHE A 328 15.98 13.18 -12.47
CA PHE A 328 16.23 14.48 -13.05
C PHE A 328 15.10 14.84 -14.03
N THR A 329 14.41 15.94 -13.75
CA THR A 329 13.17 16.30 -14.46
C THR A 329 13.31 17.61 -15.24
N THR A 330 14.52 17.97 -15.67
CA THR A 330 14.73 19.17 -16.51
C THR A 330 13.95 19.08 -17.81
N ASN A 331 13.33 20.19 -18.20
CA ASN A 331 12.55 20.28 -19.42
C ASN A 331 12.57 21.70 -19.99
N PHE A 332 13.22 21.89 -21.09
CA PHE A 332 13.30 23.17 -21.77
C PHE A 332 11.94 23.77 -22.15
N LEU A 333 10.91 22.95 -22.31
CA LEU A 333 9.55 23.38 -22.62
C LEU A 333 8.69 23.72 -21.39
N ARG A 334 9.24 23.66 -20.17
CA ARG A 334 8.47 23.86 -18.93
C ARG A 334 7.76 25.21 -18.88
N HIS A 335 8.42 26.26 -19.33
CA HIS A 335 7.90 27.63 -19.27
C HIS A 335 7.06 28.04 -20.50
N GLU A 336 6.99 27.22 -21.52
CA GLU A 336 6.19 27.46 -22.74
C GLU A 336 4.79 26.82 -22.70
N GLY A 337 4.30 26.45 -21.51
CA GLY A 337 2.97 25.88 -21.36
C GLY A 337 2.85 24.45 -21.89
N ALA A 338 3.95 23.73 -22.02
CA ALA A 338 3.92 22.28 -22.25
C ALA A 338 3.21 21.62 -21.05
N ASP A 339 1.93 21.44 -21.21
CA ASP A 339 1.00 20.98 -20.21
C ASP A 339 1.47 19.63 -19.66
N HIS A 340 1.71 19.57 -18.37
CA HIS A 340 2.04 18.35 -17.65
C HIS A 340 0.80 17.45 -17.61
N SER A 341 0.37 16.96 -18.77
CA SER A 341 -0.79 16.07 -18.90
C SER A 341 -0.66 14.77 -18.08
N ARG A 342 0.56 14.49 -17.61
CA ARG A 342 0.87 13.33 -16.78
C ARG A 342 0.33 13.41 -15.36
N GLY A 343 0.43 14.55 -14.72
CA GLY A 343 -0.13 14.73 -13.38
C GLY A 343 -1.62 14.45 -13.37
N LYS A 344 -2.31 14.85 -14.44
CA LYS A 344 -3.76 14.62 -14.60
C LYS A 344 -4.08 13.14 -14.87
N ALA A 345 -3.32 12.45 -15.71
CA ALA A 345 -3.56 11.04 -16.01
C ALA A 345 -3.26 10.13 -14.79
N LEU A 346 -2.14 10.35 -14.09
CA LEU A 346 -1.85 9.64 -12.84
C LEU A 346 -2.85 9.97 -11.73
N SER A 347 -3.27 11.24 -11.63
CA SER A 347 -4.30 11.68 -10.70
C SER A 347 -5.64 11.01 -11.00
N ILE A 348 -6.03 10.89 -12.27
CA ILE A 348 -7.25 10.18 -12.67
C ILE A 348 -7.16 8.68 -12.34
N VAL A 349 -6.01 8.04 -12.63
CA VAL A 349 -5.81 6.62 -12.29
C VAL A 349 -5.84 6.41 -10.78
N ASN A 350 -5.18 7.28 -10.01
CA ASN A 350 -5.25 7.22 -8.54
C ASN A 350 -6.66 7.51 -8.02
N ALA A 351 -7.38 8.47 -8.59
CA ALA A 351 -8.77 8.76 -8.22
C ALA A 351 -9.70 7.59 -8.52
N VAL A 352 -9.52 6.90 -9.66
CA VAL A 352 -10.26 5.68 -10.01
C VAL A 352 -9.92 4.53 -9.07
N LEU A 353 -8.65 4.33 -8.73
CA LEU A 353 -8.21 3.32 -7.76
C LEU A 353 -8.77 3.57 -6.36
N VAL A 354 -8.71 4.81 -5.90
CA VAL A 354 -9.32 5.23 -4.62
C VAL A 354 -10.84 5.04 -4.67
N GLY A 355 -11.49 5.40 -5.78
CA GLY A 355 -12.92 5.17 -6.00
C GLY A 355 -13.29 3.68 -5.94
N LEU A 356 -12.52 2.81 -6.60
CA LEU A 356 -12.71 1.35 -6.54
C LEU A 356 -12.48 0.79 -5.13
N LEU A 357 -11.50 1.31 -4.40
CA LEU A 357 -11.23 0.93 -3.01
C LEU A 357 -12.39 1.34 -2.09
N PHE A 358 -12.95 2.54 -2.30
CA PHE A 358 -14.15 3.01 -1.59
C PHE A 358 -15.39 2.16 -1.90
N VAL A 359 -15.62 1.82 -3.17
CA VAL A 359 -16.71 0.92 -3.57
C VAL A 359 -16.51 -0.48 -2.97
N GLY A 360 -15.27 -0.97 -2.94
CA GLY A 360 -14.91 -2.24 -2.28
C GLY A 360 -15.16 -2.22 -0.77
N LEU A 361 -14.81 -1.13 -0.09
CA LEU A 361 -15.05 -0.94 1.35
C LEU A 361 -16.55 -0.83 1.67
N ILE A 362 -17.30 -0.09 0.85
CA ILE A 362 -18.77 0.01 0.99
C ILE A 362 -19.41 -1.36 0.74
N GLY A 363 -19.00 -2.06 -0.33
CA GLY A 363 -19.48 -3.41 -0.64
C GLY A 363 -19.16 -4.42 0.49
N TRP A 364 -17.98 -4.33 1.09
CA TRP A 364 -17.61 -5.13 2.24
C TRP A 364 -18.41 -4.76 3.50
N GLY A 365 -18.57 -3.46 3.78
CA GLY A 365 -19.37 -2.95 4.89
C GLY A 365 -20.85 -3.32 4.79
N VAL A 366 -21.42 -3.27 3.59
CA VAL A 366 -22.83 -3.67 3.33
C VAL A 366 -22.99 -5.21 3.35
N SER A 367 -21.96 -5.95 2.97
CA SER A 367 -21.98 -7.43 3.00
C SER A 367 -22.07 -8.01 4.42
N TYR A 368 -21.61 -7.26 5.43
CA TYR A 368 -21.63 -7.72 6.83
C TYR A 368 -23.06 -7.86 7.39
N PRO A 369 -23.91 -6.81 7.35
CA PRO A 369 -25.27 -6.91 7.84
C PRO A 369 -26.16 -7.87 7.02
N ILE A 370 -25.92 -8.00 5.71
CA ILE A 370 -26.69 -8.93 4.85
C ILE A 370 -26.42 -10.39 5.25
N LYS A 371 -25.21 -10.75 5.60
CA LYS A 371 -24.88 -12.10 6.08
C LYS A 371 -25.53 -12.41 7.43
N ASP A 372 -25.60 -11.42 8.30
CA ASP A 372 -26.23 -11.59 9.61
C ASP A 372 -27.76 -11.68 9.49
N GLU A 373 -28.38 -10.91 8.60
CA GLU A 373 -29.81 -11.07 8.33
C GLU A 373 -30.16 -12.44 7.71
N LEU A 374 -29.34 -12.94 6.81
CA LEU A 374 -29.57 -14.26 6.23
C LEU A 374 -29.39 -15.36 7.28
N ARG A 375 -28.42 -15.26 8.19
CA ARG A 375 -28.27 -16.16 9.32
C ARG A 375 -29.43 -16.08 10.29
N LEU A 376 -29.89 -14.87 10.62
CA LEU A 376 -31.07 -14.67 11.47
C LEU A 376 -32.32 -15.31 10.85
N ARG A 377 -32.54 -15.14 9.56
CA ARG A 377 -33.66 -15.78 8.86
C ARG A 377 -33.55 -17.31 8.83
N GLN A 378 -32.36 -17.87 8.71
CA GLN A 378 -32.13 -19.32 8.80
C GLN A 378 -32.42 -19.83 10.22
N LEU A 379 -31.87 -19.17 11.24
CA LEU A 379 -32.11 -19.53 12.64
C LEU A 379 -33.57 -19.37 13.02
N GLN A 380 -34.27 -18.35 12.53
CA GLN A 380 -35.70 -18.18 12.74
C GLN A 380 -36.53 -19.32 12.10
N LYS A 381 -36.16 -19.76 10.89
CA LYS A 381 -36.81 -20.91 10.22
C LYS A 381 -36.53 -22.22 10.95
N GLU A 382 -35.35 -22.42 11.51
CA GLU A 382 -35.04 -23.60 12.35
C GLU A 382 -35.80 -23.57 13.68
N ASN A 383 -35.86 -22.41 14.32
CA ASN A 383 -36.68 -22.25 15.54
C ASN A 383 -38.17 -22.49 15.27
N GLN A 384 -38.71 -21.97 14.17
CA GLN A 384 -40.13 -22.25 13.80
C GLN A 384 -40.40 -23.72 13.52
N LYS A 385 -39.41 -24.47 13.00
CA LYS A 385 -39.55 -25.94 12.82
C LYS A 385 -39.50 -26.70 14.16
N LEU A 386 -38.76 -26.20 15.13
CA LEU A 386 -38.60 -26.84 16.43
C LEU A 386 -39.72 -26.46 17.42
N GLU A 387 -40.39 -25.34 17.24
CA GLU A 387 -41.44 -24.82 18.10
C GLU A 387 -42.60 -25.80 18.33
N PRO A 388 -43.15 -26.49 17.31
CA PRO A 388 -44.18 -27.52 17.51
C PRO A 388 -43.69 -28.68 18.36
N SER A 389 -42.45 -29.11 18.19
CA SER A 389 -41.86 -30.21 18.98
C SER A 389 -41.64 -29.82 20.44
N VAL A 390 -41.19 -28.60 20.68
CA VAL A 390 -41.03 -28.06 22.04
C VAL A 390 -42.40 -27.86 22.70
N GLY A 391 -43.44 -27.48 21.93
CA GLY A 391 -44.80 -27.36 22.43
C GLY A 391 -45.38 -28.68 22.89
N VAL A 392 -45.11 -29.78 22.20
CA VAL A 392 -45.53 -31.13 22.61
C VAL A 392 -44.83 -31.56 23.90
N LEU A 393 -43.50 -31.42 23.94
CA LEU A 393 -42.68 -31.73 25.11
C LEU A 393 -43.10 -30.94 26.36
N ARG A 394 -43.38 -29.65 26.23
CA ARG A 394 -43.90 -28.82 27.33
C ARG A 394 -45.26 -29.31 27.83
N ARG A 395 -46.15 -29.77 26.95
CA ARG A 395 -47.45 -30.33 27.37
C ARG A 395 -47.26 -31.63 28.14
N GLU A 396 -46.42 -32.52 27.67
CA GLU A 396 -46.08 -33.75 28.37
C GLU A 396 -45.42 -33.50 29.72
N GLU A 397 -44.48 -32.57 29.81
CA GLU A 397 -43.85 -32.18 31.06
C GLU A 397 -44.85 -31.60 32.06
N THR A 398 -45.78 -30.76 31.57
CA THR A 398 -46.83 -30.21 32.40
C THR A 398 -47.80 -31.28 32.89
N GLN A 399 -48.13 -32.27 32.05
CA GLN A 399 -48.96 -33.42 32.45
C GLN A 399 -48.25 -34.32 33.47
N LEU A 400 -46.96 -34.57 33.25
CA LEU A 400 -46.14 -35.34 34.20
C LEU A 400 -46.03 -34.61 35.57
N GLN A 401 -45.87 -33.29 35.58
CA GLN A 401 -45.85 -32.53 36.81
C GLN A 401 -47.19 -32.54 37.52
N LYS A 402 -48.33 -32.47 36.79
CA LYS A 402 -49.66 -32.64 37.41
C LYS A 402 -49.86 -34.03 38.00
N ALA A 403 -49.54 -35.07 37.24
CA ALA A 403 -49.64 -36.45 37.73
C ALA A 403 -48.74 -36.70 38.95
N ARG A 404 -47.52 -36.15 38.97
CA ARG A 404 -46.65 -36.23 40.19
C ARG A 404 -47.26 -35.53 41.40
N LYS A 405 -47.84 -34.33 41.23
CA LYS A 405 -48.52 -33.62 42.33
C LYS A 405 -49.71 -34.37 42.83
N GLU A 406 -50.52 -34.97 41.96
CA GLU A 406 -51.67 -35.82 42.37
C GLU A 406 -51.21 -37.08 43.08
N ALA A 407 -50.17 -37.74 42.61
CA ALA A 407 -49.60 -38.92 43.26
C ALA A 407 -49.03 -38.60 44.64
N THR A 408 -48.31 -37.49 44.80
CA THR A 408 -47.80 -37.06 46.11
C THR A 408 -48.92 -36.66 47.03
N PHE A 409 -49.96 -36.00 46.55
CA PHE A 409 -51.14 -35.69 47.38
C PHE A 409 -51.87 -36.92 47.84
N LEU A 410 -52.09 -37.92 46.98
CA LEU A 410 -52.74 -39.20 47.40
C LEU A 410 -51.86 -39.99 48.38
N SER A 411 -50.54 -39.98 48.20
CA SER A 411 -49.61 -40.64 49.12
C SER A 411 -49.64 -39.99 50.53
N ASP A 412 -49.70 -38.63 50.57
CA ASP A 412 -49.79 -37.90 51.83
C ASP A 412 -51.13 -38.15 52.56
N LEU A 413 -52.23 -38.27 51.82
CA LEU A 413 -53.52 -38.66 52.42
C LEU A 413 -53.50 -40.09 53.02
N GLY A 414 -52.91 -41.03 52.31
CA GLY A 414 -52.75 -42.39 52.80
C GLY A 414 -51.93 -42.46 54.07
N ARG A 415 -50.85 -41.68 54.15
CA ARG A 415 -49.96 -41.62 55.31
C ARG A 415 -50.66 -41.03 56.55
N ARG A 416 -51.40 -39.95 56.39
CA ARG A 416 -52.17 -39.32 57.48
C ARG A 416 -53.25 -40.22 58.04
N ARG A 417 -53.95 -41.03 57.26
CA ARG A 417 -54.90 -42.01 57.70
C ARG A 417 -54.25 -43.08 58.53
N GLY A 418 -53.12 -43.58 58.13
CA GLY A 418 -52.37 -44.61 58.89
C GLY A 418 -51.90 -44.10 60.23
N GLU A 419 -51.50 -42.87 60.38
CA GLU A 419 -51.04 -42.25 61.63
C GLU A 419 -52.19 -42.16 62.66
N VAL A 420 -53.36 -41.69 62.24
CA VAL A 420 -54.52 -41.56 63.12
C VAL A 420 -55.01 -42.92 63.65
N LEU A 421 -55.08 -43.93 62.79
CA LEU A 421 -55.48 -45.26 63.15
C LEU A 421 -54.51 -45.86 64.19
N ARG A 422 -53.18 -45.64 64.00
CA ARG A 422 -52.19 -46.13 64.97
C ARG A 422 -52.30 -45.47 66.34
N VAL A 423 -52.58 -44.17 66.38
CA VAL A 423 -52.83 -43.44 67.64
C VAL A 423 -54.07 -43.98 68.34
N LEU A 424 -55.16 -44.27 67.67
CA LEU A 424 -56.40 -44.83 68.25
C LEU A 424 -56.20 -46.23 68.74
N ASP A 425 -55.49 -47.07 67.99
CA ASP A 425 -55.21 -48.47 68.44
C ASP A 425 -54.40 -48.49 69.73
N GLU A 426 -53.35 -47.65 69.76
CA GLU A 426 -52.51 -47.60 70.97
C GLU A 426 -53.24 -47.01 72.20
N LEU A 427 -54.00 -45.95 72.01
CA LEU A 427 -54.85 -45.44 73.13
C LEU A 427 -55.83 -46.43 73.62
N SER A 428 -56.43 -47.27 72.80
CA SER A 428 -57.37 -48.30 73.21
C SER A 428 -56.73 -49.40 74.03
N ARG A 429 -55.41 -49.60 73.90
CA ARG A 429 -54.61 -50.56 74.64
C ARG A 429 -54.15 -50.06 75.98
N ILE A 430 -53.86 -48.77 76.10
CA ILE A 430 -53.20 -48.20 77.28
C ILE A 430 -54.19 -47.63 78.27
N VAL A 431 -55.28 -47.04 77.79
CA VAL A 431 -56.29 -46.45 78.72
C VAL A 431 -56.99 -47.57 79.52
N PRO A 432 -56.88 -47.58 80.86
CA PRO A 432 -57.42 -48.57 81.66
C PRO A 432 -58.98 -48.50 81.74
N THR A 433 -59.63 -49.59 82.10
CA THR A 433 -61.11 -49.71 82.12
C THR A 433 -61.80 -48.76 83.10
N ASN A 434 -61.07 -48.20 84.07
CA ASN A 434 -61.53 -47.21 85.04
C ASN A 434 -61.40 -45.76 84.61
N ALA A 435 -60.90 -45.52 83.33
CA ALA A 435 -60.81 -44.22 82.71
C ALA A 435 -61.52 -44.25 81.35
N TYR A 436 -62.17 -43.18 80.99
CA TYR A 436 -62.75 -43.03 79.65
C TYR A 436 -62.40 -41.65 79.04
N LEU A 437 -62.21 -41.64 77.72
CA LEU A 437 -61.92 -40.47 76.97
C LEU A 437 -63.23 -39.88 76.44
N SER A 438 -63.42 -38.57 76.63
CA SER A 438 -64.59 -37.84 76.19
C SER A 438 -64.31 -37.06 74.88
N ASN A 439 -63.08 -36.62 74.76
CA ASN A 439 -62.68 -35.90 73.57
C ASN A 439 -61.24 -36.27 73.16
N LEU A 440 -60.99 -36.42 71.85
CA LEU A 440 -59.69 -36.71 71.26
C LEU A 440 -59.50 -35.78 70.08
N ARG A 441 -58.42 -35.05 70.13
CA ARG A 441 -58.01 -34.16 69.03
C ARG A 441 -56.59 -34.49 68.64
N TYR A 442 -56.37 -34.82 67.36
CA TYR A 442 -55.07 -35.08 66.80
C TYR A 442 -54.81 -34.04 65.71
N ARG A 443 -53.76 -33.26 65.85
CA ARG A 443 -53.37 -32.23 64.84
C ARG A 443 -51.84 -32.05 64.80
N ALA A 444 -51.29 -32.25 63.61
CA ALA A 444 -49.87 -32.00 63.33
C ALA A 444 -48.87 -32.70 64.26
N GLY A 445 -49.12 -33.96 64.58
CA GLY A 445 -48.25 -34.76 65.47
C GLY A 445 -48.48 -34.55 66.98
N VAL A 446 -49.44 -33.72 67.36
CA VAL A 446 -49.81 -33.45 68.74
C VAL A 446 -51.17 -34.08 69.00
N LEU A 447 -51.25 -34.91 70.07
CA LEU A 447 -52.47 -35.53 70.57
C LEU A 447 -52.92 -34.78 71.80
N GLU A 448 -54.15 -34.31 71.82
CA GLU A 448 -54.85 -33.81 73.01
C GLU A 448 -56.00 -34.76 73.35
N ILE A 449 -55.99 -35.25 74.59
CA ILE A 449 -57.04 -36.14 75.10
C ILE A 449 -57.66 -35.52 76.34
N GLN A 450 -58.97 -35.64 76.44
CA GLN A 450 -59.74 -35.23 77.63
C GLN A 450 -60.60 -36.36 78.00
N GLY A 451 -60.77 -36.52 79.34
CA GLY A 451 -61.61 -37.61 79.92
C GLY A 451 -61.71 -37.55 81.43
N ASN A 452 -62.28 -38.60 81.95
CA ASN A 452 -62.39 -38.77 83.39
C ASN A 452 -61.76 -40.10 83.83
N ALA A 453 -61.02 -40.08 84.96
CA ALA A 453 -60.34 -41.24 85.51
C ALA A 453 -60.45 -41.20 87.08
N GLU A 454 -60.30 -42.32 87.70
CA GLU A 454 -60.21 -42.36 89.16
C GLU A 454 -58.92 -41.71 89.68
N ASN A 455 -57.83 -41.79 88.86
CA ASN A 455 -56.56 -41.14 89.13
C ASN A 455 -55.94 -40.68 87.81
N ALA A 456 -56.08 -39.43 87.51
CA ALA A 456 -55.62 -38.85 86.26
C ALA A 456 -54.07 -38.83 86.16
N SER A 457 -53.37 -38.66 87.27
CA SER A 457 -51.92 -38.64 87.34
C SER A 457 -51.28 -39.99 86.98
N ALA A 458 -51.98 -41.08 87.15
CA ALA A 458 -51.50 -42.42 86.79
C ALA A 458 -51.50 -42.67 85.29
N LEU A 459 -52.24 -41.87 84.48
CA LEU A 459 -52.27 -42.00 83.01
C LEU A 459 -51.03 -41.50 82.39
N ILE A 460 -50.33 -40.53 83.00
CA ILE A 460 -49.11 -39.96 82.41
C ILE A 460 -48.02 -41.01 82.21
N PRO A 461 -47.59 -41.76 83.28
CA PRO A 461 -46.55 -42.78 83.08
C PRO A 461 -46.99 -43.97 82.23
N LEU A 462 -48.30 -44.21 82.10
CA LEU A 462 -48.82 -45.25 81.21
C LEU A 462 -48.71 -44.86 79.74
N LEU A 463 -49.03 -43.59 79.43
CA LEU A 463 -48.88 -43.04 78.07
C LEU A 463 -47.43 -42.85 77.68
N GLU A 464 -46.55 -42.44 78.64
CA GLU A 464 -45.11 -42.26 78.33
C GLU A 464 -44.35 -43.57 78.13
N ARG A 465 -44.86 -44.71 78.62
CA ARG A 465 -44.29 -46.02 78.32
C ARG A 465 -44.62 -46.55 76.95
N SER A 466 -45.51 -45.88 76.22
CA SER A 466 -45.84 -46.25 74.87
C SER A 466 -44.75 -45.84 73.93
N PRO A 467 -44.41 -46.65 72.92
CA PRO A 467 -43.48 -46.28 71.89
C PRO A 467 -44.08 -45.27 70.88
N VAL A 468 -45.30 -44.80 71.14
CA VAL A 468 -46.05 -43.92 70.22
C VAL A 468 -46.16 -42.50 70.75
N PHE A 469 -46.05 -42.30 72.04
CA PHE A 469 -46.28 -41.01 72.68
C PHE A 469 -45.04 -40.55 73.46
N GLU A 470 -44.73 -39.29 73.32
CA GLU A 470 -43.64 -38.58 74.01
C GLU A 470 -44.20 -37.33 74.68
N ASN A 471 -43.50 -36.81 75.68
CA ASN A 471 -43.80 -35.55 76.35
C ASN A 471 -45.24 -35.40 76.85
N VAL A 472 -45.74 -36.45 77.57
CA VAL A 472 -47.10 -36.42 78.05
C VAL A 472 -47.22 -35.53 79.30
N ASN A 473 -47.98 -34.46 79.13
CA ASN A 473 -48.17 -33.49 80.24
C ASN A 473 -49.63 -33.07 80.34
N PHE A 474 -50.01 -32.59 81.54
CA PHE A 474 -51.31 -31.95 81.69
C PHE A 474 -51.40 -30.65 80.90
N ASN A 475 -52.47 -30.57 80.13
CA ASN A 475 -52.76 -29.32 79.33
C ASN A 475 -53.60 -28.33 80.19
N ALA A 476 -54.26 -28.85 81.28
CA ALA A 476 -54.95 -28.06 82.26
C ALA A 476 -54.95 -28.84 83.64
N PRO A 477 -55.00 -28.13 84.75
CA PRO A 477 -55.07 -28.80 86.07
C PRO A 477 -56.26 -29.78 86.14
N SER A 478 -56.06 -31.00 86.73
CA SER A 478 -57.09 -31.96 86.89
C SER A 478 -58.06 -31.48 88.00
N ASN A 479 -59.37 -31.63 87.77
CA ASN A 479 -60.40 -31.22 88.73
C ASN A 479 -61.20 -32.47 89.17
N ARG A 480 -61.39 -32.64 90.49
CA ARG A 480 -62.12 -33.78 91.02
C ARG A 480 -63.60 -33.47 91.05
N GLY A 481 -64.40 -34.22 90.34
CA GLY A 481 -65.81 -34.07 90.22
C GLY A 481 -66.56 -34.67 91.47
N ARG A 482 -67.89 -34.43 91.61
CA ARG A 482 -68.74 -34.94 92.70
C ARG A 482 -68.80 -36.47 92.71
N ASP A 483 -68.48 -37.16 91.61
CA ASP A 483 -68.48 -38.63 91.46
C ASP A 483 -67.16 -39.28 91.86
N ASN A 484 -66.30 -38.56 92.60
CA ASN A 484 -64.95 -38.98 93.01
C ASN A 484 -64.00 -39.32 91.87
N ARG A 485 -64.29 -38.88 90.61
CA ARG A 485 -63.49 -39.02 89.44
C ARG A 485 -62.79 -37.71 89.07
N GLU A 486 -61.55 -37.80 88.57
CA GLU A 486 -60.77 -36.64 88.15
C GLU A 486 -60.97 -36.42 86.65
N THR A 487 -61.44 -35.22 86.31
CA THR A 487 -61.45 -34.78 84.88
C THR A 487 -60.07 -34.33 84.53
N PHE A 488 -59.50 -34.85 83.41
CA PHE A 488 -58.18 -34.54 82.94
C PHE A 488 -58.15 -34.03 81.50
N SER A 489 -57.16 -33.25 81.21
CA SER A 489 -56.80 -32.86 79.89
C SER A 489 -55.27 -33.07 79.71
N LEU A 490 -54.89 -34.01 78.87
CA LEU A 490 -53.49 -34.38 78.62
C LEU A 490 -53.13 -34.05 77.16
N LYS A 491 -51.90 -33.65 77.02
CA LYS A 491 -51.29 -33.41 75.73
C LYS A 491 -50.08 -34.33 75.61
N ALA A 492 -49.91 -34.97 74.44
CA ALA A 492 -48.81 -35.86 74.11
C ALA A 492 -48.29 -35.54 72.66
N ASP A 493 -47.03 -35.64 72.48
CA ASP A 493 -46.45 -35.58 71.15
C ASP A 493 -46.31 -37.02 70.60
N LEU A 494 -46.47 -37.21 69.29
CA LEU A 494 -46.15 -38.47 68.65
C LEU A 494 -44.65 -38.62 68.40
N GLU A 495 -44.11 -39.75 68.91
CA GLU A 495 -42.72 -40.11 68.57
C GLU A 495 -42.56 -40.31 67.10
N LYS A 496 -41.65 -39.52 66.45
CA LYS A 496 -41.35 -39.65 65.03
C LYS A 496 -40.59 -40.97 64.81
N PRO A 497 -41.06 -41.84 63.89
CA PRO A 497 -40.30 -43.06 63.59
C PRO A 497 -38.90 -42.68 63.12
N LYS A 498 -37.85 -43.23 63.76
CA LYS A 498 -36.44 -43.07 63.33
C LYS A 498 -36.31 -43.57 61.91
N ALA A 499 -35.96 -42.61 60.98
CA ALA A 499 -35.77 -42.90 59.56
C ALA A 499 -34.68 -43.96 59.44
N THR A 500 -34.98 -45.11 58.93
CA THR A 500 -34.00 -46.09 58.47
C THR A 500 -33.37 -45.59 57.18
N PRO A 501 -32.02 -45.52 57.00
CA PRO A 501 -31.43 -45.07 55.82
C PRO A 501 -31.68 -46.02 54.64
N THR A 502 -32.52 -45.62 53.71
CA THR A 502 -32.74 -46.34 52.45
C THR A 502 -31.49 -46.21 51.61
N LYS A 503 -30.77 -47.32 51.34
CA LYS A 503 -29.76 -47.42 50.30
C LYS A 503 -30.40 -47.11 48.93
N GLN A 504 -29.93 -46.10 48.27
CA GLN A 504 -30.22 -45.91 46.87
C GLN A 504 -29.47 -46.95 46.03
N PRO A 505 -30.05 -47.46 44.93
CA PRO A 505 -29.36 -48.24 43.96
C PRO A 505 -28.50 -47.34 43.03
#